data_c26eb098287dd57d4fa1bd2a193fe236
#
_entry.id   c26eb098287dd57d4fa1bd2a193fe236
#
_cell.length_a   1.000
_cell.length_b   1.000
_cell.length_c   1.000
_cell.angle_alpha   90.00
_cell.angle_beta   90.00
_cell.angle_gamma   90.00
#
_symmetry.space_group_name_H-M   'P 1'
#
loop_
_entity.id
_entity.type
_entity.pdbx_description
1 polymer ?
#
loop_
_entity_poly.entity_id
_entity_poly.type
_entity_poly.pdbx_seq_one_letter_code
_entity_poly.pdbx_strand_id
1 'polypeptide(L)'
;MSGLGWRGKHTLLLTREAGSYFFLGEIYTDLPLPPTAPVTAHCGSCRACIDACPTGAIVAPHELDARRCISYLTIELDGPIPEDLRPQIGNRVYGCDDCQLVCPWNRYAQVSGEPDFAVRNGLDDVTLVELFAWDATAFATRLAGSAIH
;
A
#
# COMPACT_ATOMS: atom_id res chain seq x y z
N MET A 1 20.81 2.81 -0.33
CA MET A 1 19.62 2.76 -1.20
C MET A 1 20.07 2.43 -2.61
N SER A 2 19.29 1.66 -3.35
CA SER A 2 19.65 1.04 -4.63
C SER A 2 19.78 2.01 -5.83
N GLY A 3 19.58 3.31 -5.67
CA GLY A 3 19.56 4.25 -6.81
C GLY A 3 18.32 4.18 -7.71
N LEU A 4 17.35 3.30 -7.41
CA LEU A 4 16.09 3.22 -8.17
C LEU A 4 15.17 4.42 -7.93
N GLY A 5 15.27 5.07 -6.79
CA GLY A 5 14.42 6.17 -6.41
C GLY A 5 14.79 6.72 -5.02
N TRP A 6 13.87 7.46 -4.43
CA TRP A 6 14.04 8.01 -3.08
C TRP A 6 12.95 7.51 -2.13
N ARG A 7 13.23 7.49 -0.85
CA ARG A 7 12.23 7.19 0.17
C ARG A 7 11.31 8.39 0.36
N GLY A 8 10.03 8.21 0.12
CA GLY A 8 9.00 9.23 0.36
C GLY A 8 8.76 9.49 1.85
N LYS A 9 8.10 10.61 2.20
CA LYS A 9 7.71 10.89 3.60
C LYS A 9 6.73 9.86 4.15
N HIS A 10 5.98 9.15 3.27
CA HIS A 10 5.14 8.00 3.61
C HIS A 10 5.89 6.67 3.70
N THR A 11 7.22 6.70 3.69
CA THR A 11 8.17 5.57 3.81
C THR A 11 8.32 4.66 2.58
N LEU A 12 7.45 4.76 1.58
CA LEU A 12 7.54 3.97 0.35
C LEU A 12 8.61 4.52 -0.59
N LEU A 13 9.10 3.65 -1.48
CA LEU A 13 10.01 4.05 -2.55
C LEU A 13 9.23 4.82 -3.62
N LEU A 14 9.77 5.94 -4.06
CA LEU A 14 9.23 6.79 -5.14
C LEU A 14 10.22 6.86 -6.29
N THR A 15 9.70 6.83 -7.51
CA THR A 15 10.43 7.17 -8.74
C THR A 15 9.76 8.33 -9.46
N ARG A 16 10.48 8.96 -10.39
CA ARG A 16 9.92 10.05 -11.20
C ARG A 16 8.95 9.54 -12.26
N GLU A 17 9.17 8.32 -12.72
CA GLU A 17 8.48 7.71 -13.85
C GLU A 17 7.19 6.99 -13.45
N ALA A 18 7.16 6.40 -12.24
CA ALA A 18 6.08 5.51 -11.81
C ALA A 18 5.46 5.86 -10.45
N GLY A 19 5.89 6.94 -9.79
CA GLY A 19 5.44 7.23 -8.44
C GLY A 19 5.86 6.13 -7.46
N SER A 20 4.91 5.57 -6.72
CA SER A 20 5.14 4.47 -5.76
C SER A 20 4.31 3.21 -6.05
N TYR A 21 3.51 3.19 -7.12
CA TYR A 21 2.69 2.04 -7.49
C TYR A 21 3.48 1.03 -8.32
N PHE A 22 4.41 0.33 -7.68
CA PHE A 22 5.15 -0.79 -8.27
C PHE A 22 5.61 -1.75 -7.18
N PHE A 23 5.81 -3.00 -7.56
CA PHE A 23 6.38 -4.00 -6.67
C PHE A 23 7.91 -3.96 -6.71
N LEU A 24 8.54 -4.30 -5.60
CA LEU A 24 9.99 -4.48 -5.51
C LEU A 24 10.32 -5.95 -5.64
N GLY A 25 11.34 -6.25 -6.44
CA GLY A 25 11.93 -7.57 -6.55
C GLY A 25 13.44 -7.50 -6.44
N GLU A 26 14.07 -8.58 -6.01
CA GLU A 26 15.51 -8.70 -5.85
C GLU A 26 16.03 -9.91 -6.64
N ILE A 27 17.12 -9.72 -7.35
CA ILE A 27 17.86 -10.80 -8.02
C ILE A 27 19.23 -10.89 -7.36
N TYR A 28 19.51 -12.01 -6.70
CA TYR A 28 20.82 -12.29 -6.13
C TYR A 28 21.77 -12.77 -7.22
N THR A 29 22.97 -12.19 -7.27
CA THR A 29 23.96 -12.52 -8.27
C THR A 29 25.38 -12.38 -7.67
N ASP A 30 26.32 -13.14 -8.18
CA ASP A 30 27.75 -13.03 -7.89
C ASP A 30 28.51 -12.15 -8.91
N LEU A 31 27.80 -11.59 -9.88
CA LEU A 31 28.38 -10.66 -10.84
C LEU A 31 28.82 -9.35 -10.15
N PRO A 32 30.03 -8.83 -10.44
CA PRO A 32 30.54 -7.60 -9.86
C PRO A 32 29.88 -6.37 -10.54
N LEU A 33 28.56 -6.19 -10.32
CA LEU A 33 27.83 -5.07 -10.89
C LEU A 33 28.17 -3.77 -10.14
N PRO A 34 28.41 -2.65 -10.87
CA PRO A 34 28.68 -1.38 -10.22
C PRO A 34 27.40 -0.85 -9.53
N PRO A 35 27.52 -0.33 -8.30
CA PRO A 35 26.38 0.28 -7.61
C PRO A 35 25.91 1.53 -8.34
N THR A 36 24.59 1.71 -8.44
CA THR A 36 23.98 2.95 -8.98
C THR A 36 24.10 4.11 -7.98
N ALA A 37 24.23 5.32 -8.49
CA ALA A 37 24.27 6.51 -7.65
C ALA A 37 22.94 6.72 -6.90
N PRO A 38 22.97 7.17 -5.62
CA PRO A 38 21.76 7.49 -4.87
C PRO A 38 20.95 8.60 -5.56
N VAL A 39 19.62 8.45 -5.54
CA VAL A 39 18.69 9.49 -6.02
C VAL A 39 18.36 10.44 -4.86
N THR A 40 18.38 11.74 -5.13
CA THR A 40 17.99 12.77 -4.14
C THR A 40 16.48 12.75 -3.87
N ALA A 41 16.08 13.06 -2.64
CA ALA A 41 14.68 13.14 -2.25
C ALA A 41 13.98 14.36 -2.88
N HIS A 42 12.74 14.17 -3.35
CA HIS A 42 11.96 15.21 -4.03
C HIS A 42 10.61 15.52 -3.35
N CYS A 43 10.42 15.13 -2.08
CA CYS A 43 9.20 15.46 -1.33
C CYS A 43 9.10 16.96 -0.94
N GLY A 44 10.24 17.67 -0.83
CA GLY A 44 10.27 19.08 -0.49
C GLY A 44 9.43 19.41 0.76
N SER A 45 8.63 20.47 0.68
CA SER A 45 7.72 20.91 1.77
C SER A 45 6.38 20.16 1.80
N CYS A 46 6.08 19.29 0.81
CA CYS A 46 4.82 18.56 0.74
C CYS A 46 4.58 17.69 1.99
N ARG A 47 3.34 17.73 2.50
CA ARG A 47 2.88 16.93 3.66
C ARG A 47 1.62 16.11 3.38
N ALA A 48 1.13 16.08 2.14
CA ALA A 48 -0.15 15.51 1.79
C ALA A 48 -0.38 14.09 2.37
N CYS A 49 0.62 13.20 2.26
CA CYS A 49 0.52 11.84 2.79
C CYS A 49 0.44 11.78 4.34
N ILE A 50 1.07 12.73 5.04
CA ILE A 50 1.02 12.80 6.51
C ILE A 50 -0.37 13.26 6.94
N ASP A 51 -0.87 14.32 6.29
CA ASP A 51 -2.14 14.96 6.65
C ASP A 51 -3.36 14.10 6.25
N ALA A 52 -3.23 13.26 5.22
CA ALA A 52 -4.30 12.37 4.76
C ALA A 52 -4.37 11.03 5.52
N CYS A 53 -3.36 10.67 6.32
CA CYS A 53 -3.35 9.39 7.01
C CYS A 53 -4.46 9.33 8.08
N PRO A 54 -5.49 8.46 7.93
CA PRO A 54 -6.67 8.51 8.82
C PRO A 54 -6.34 8.22 10.28
N THR A 55 -5.36 7.38 10.53
CA THR A 55 -4.93 6.95 11.87
C THR A 55 -3.71 7.73 12.37
N GLY A 56 -3.18 8.67 11.59
CA GLY A 56 -1.94 9.37 11.90
C GLY A 56 -0.74 8.43 12.06
N ALA A 57 -0.70 7.35 11.30
CA ALA A 57 0.39 6.37 11.34
C ALA A 57 1.73 6.95 10.86
N ILE A 58 1.72 7.93 9.95
CA ILE A 58 2.92 8.64 9.53
C ILE A 58 3.21 9.74 10.56
N VAL A 59 3.99 9.41 11.58
CA VAL A 59 4.20 10.26 12.78
C VAL A 59 5.15 11.42 12.53
N ALA A 60 6.05 11.28 11.57
CA ALA A 60 6.95 12.32 11.10
C ALA A 60 7.39 12.02 9.65
N PRO A 61 8.00 12.98 8.92
CA PRO A 61 8.57 12.70 7.62
C PRO A 61 9.52 11.50 7.65
N HIS A 62 9.23 10.48 6.84
CA HIS A 62 9.99 9.22 6.75
C HIS A 62 9.89 8.31 7.99
N GLU A 63 8.94 8.57 8.88
CA GLU A 63 8.69 7.79 10.09
C GLU A 63 7.25 7.28 10.13
N LEU A 64 7.09 5.96 10.32
CA LEU A 64 5.80 5.28 10.36
C LEU A 64 5.69 4.46 11.65
N ASP A 65 4.63 4.66 12.42
CA ASP A 65 4.19 3.70 13.44
C ASP A 65 3.28 2.65 12.77
N ALA A 66 3.86 1.49 12.44
CA ALA A 66 3.12 0.42 11.75
C ALA A 66 1.91 -0.07 12.54
N ARG A 67 1.94 -0.02 13.89
CA ARG A 67 0.83 -0.46 14.75
C ARG A 67 -0.44 0.37 14.56
N ARG A 68 -0.33 1.54 13.92
CA ARG A 68 -1.44 2.43 13.58
C ARG A 68 -1.78 2.38 12.09
N CYS A 69 -0.92 1.80 11.26
CA CYS A 69 -1.12 1.75 9.81
C CYS A 69 -2.26 0.80 9.46
N ILE A 70 -3.28 1.30 8.75
CA ILE A 70 -4.44 0.48 8.34
C ILE A 70 -4.00 -0.71 7.49
N SER A 71 -2.99 -0.55 6.64
CA SER A 71 -2.46 -1.66 5.85
C SER A 71 -1.92 -2.77 6.76
N TYR A 72 -1.12 -2.43 7.79
CA TYR A 72 -0.67 -3.41 8.77
C TYR A 72 -1.83 -4.03 9.55
N LEU A 73 -2.76 -3.21 10.02
CA LEU A 73 -3.89 -3.66 10.84
C LEU A 73 -4.84 -4.61 10.09
N THR A 74 -4.92 -4.51 8.77
CA THR A 74 -5.83 -5.32 7.95
C THR A 74 -5.17 -6.48 7.23
N ILE A 75 -3.82 -6.54 7.20
CA ILE A 75 -3.06 -7.56 6.47
C ILE A 75 -2.21 -8.41 7.43
N GLU A 76 -1.48 -7.77 8.35
CA GLU A 76 -0.41 -8.42 9.11
C GLU A 76 -0.79 -8.67 10.59
N LEU A 77 -1.76 -7.92 11.11
CA LEU A 77 -2.12 -8.03 12.52
C LEU A 77 -2.77 -9.39 12.82
N ASP A 78 -2.18 -10.14 13.74
CA ASP A 78 -2.79 -11.34 14.31
C ASP A 78 -3.68 -10.94 15.50
N GLY A 79 -4.99 -11.04 15.30
CA GLY A 79 -6.00 -10.71 16.31
C GLY A 79 -6.89 -9.52 15.95
N PRO A 80 -7.75 -9.09 16.87
CA PRO A 80 -8.73 -8.03 16.62
C PRO A 80 -8.06 -6.66 16.55
N ILE A 81 -8.53 -5.83 15.60
CA ILE A 81 -8.11 -4.44 15.49
C ILE A 81 -8.49 -3.68 16.78
N PRO A 82 -7.58 -2.84 17.35
CA PRO A 82 -7.86 -2.00 18.53
C PRO A 82 -9.12 -1.15 18.35
N GLU A 83 -9.97 -1.07 19.37
CA GLU A 83 -11.29 -0.44 19.27
C GLU A 83 -11.22 1.06 18.94
N ASP A 84 -10.23 1.74 19.47
CA ASP A 84 -9.98 3.18 19.20
C ASP A 84 -9.59 3.48 17.74
N LEU A 85 -9.06 2.50 17.02
CA LEU A 85 -8.69 2.64 15.61
C LEU A 85 -9.81 2.24 14.62
N ARG A 86 -10.79 1.43 15.05
CA ARG A 86 -11.86 0.94 14.18
C ARG A 86 -12.64 2.04 13.45
N PRO A 87 -13.06 3.16 14.09
CA PRO A 87 -13.77 4.22 13.40
C PRO A 87 -12.93 4.89 12.29
N GLN A 88 -11.60 4.90 12.44
CA GLN A 88 -10.68 5.54 11.51
C GLN A 88 -10.39 4.66 10.28
N ILE A 89 -10.62 3.35 10.36
CA ILE A 89 -10.48 2.43 9.24
C ILE A 89 -11.57 2.67 8.19
N GLY A 90 -12.77 3.06 8.63
CA GLY A 90 -13.91 3.28 7.75
C GLY A 90 -14.34 1.97 7.07
N ASN A 91 -14.51 2.00 5.75
CA ASN A 91 -14.93 0.83 4.95
C ASN A 91 -13.77 0.07 4.29
N ARG A 92 -12.54 0.24 4.76
CA ARG A 92 -11.37 -0.49 4.24
C ARG A 92 -11.37 -1.91 4.80
N VAL A 93 -11.24 -2.90 3.92
CA VAL A 93 -11.27 -4.32 4.28
C VAL A 93 -9.87 -4.92 4.28
N TYR A 94 -9.07 -4.60 3.27
CA TYR A 94 -7.73 -5.15 3.09
C TYR A 94 -6.81 -4.09 2.47
N GLY A 95 -5.81 -3.67 3.20
CA GLY A 95 -4.88 -2.63 2.77
C GLY A 95 -5.42 -1.21 2.88
N CYS A 96 -4.54 -0.24 2.61
CA CYS A 96 -4.86 1.18 2.60
C CYS A 96 -3.80 1.93 1.77
N ASP A 97 -4.26 2.65 0.77
CA ASP A 97 -3.40 3.42 -0.14
C ASP A 97 -3.58 4.94 -0.03
N ASP A 98 -4.23 5.44 1.02
CA ASP A 98 -4.52 6.88 1.17
C ASP A 98 -3.27 7.75 1.01
N CYS A 99 -2.16 7.34 1.59
CA CYS A 99 -0.90 8.08 1.50
C CYS A 99 -0.31 8.05 0.07
N GLN A 100 -0.63 7.04 -0.74
CA GLN A 100 -0.24 6.94 -2.13
C GLN A 100 -1.18 7.72 -3.04
N LEU A 101 -2.51 7.62 -2.80
CA LEU A 101 -3.53 8.31 -3.59
C LEU A 101 -3.36 9.83 -3.58
N VAL A 102 -2.97 10.42 -2.45
CA VAL A 102 -2.74 11.86 -2.33
C VAL A 102 -1.34 12.31 -2.75
N CYS A 103 -0.45 11.36 -3.06
CA CYS A 103 0.94 11.71 -3.40
C CYS A 103 1.02 12.33 -4.81
N PRO A 104 1.53 13.57 -4.96
CA PRO A 104 1.62 14.22 -6.27
C PRO A 104 2.48 13.44 -7.29
N TRP A 105 3.41 12.62 -6.83
CA TRP A 105 4.25 11.81 -7.70
C TRP A 105 3.50 10.65 -8.34
N ASN A 106 2.41 10.17 -7.73
CA ASN A 106 1.60 9.08 -8.28
C ASN A 106 0.75 9.48 -9.50
N ARG A 107 0.68 10.78 -9.85
CA ARG A 107 0.14 11.21 -11.15
C ARG A 107 0.90 10.66 -12.36
N TYR A 108 2.11 10.19 -12.16
CA TYR A 108 2.94 9.56 -13.21
C TYR A 108 2.82 8.03 -13.23
N ALA A 109 2.10 7.45 -12.27
CA ALA A 109 1.86 6.02 -12.25
C ALA A 109 1.10 5.58 -13.51
N GLN A 110 1.50 4.44 -14.06
CA GLN A 110 0.85 3.86 -15.24
C GLN A 110 -0.06 2.72 -14.79
N VAL A 111 -1.22 2.59 -15.43
CA VAL A 111 -2.08 1.41 -15.24
C VAL A 111 -1.35 0.20 -15.83
N SER A 112 -1.26 -0.87 -15.04
CA SER A 112 -0.64 -2.10 -15.51
C SER A 112 -1.44 -2.73 -16.64
N GLY A 113 -0.75 -3.23 -17.67
CA GLY A 113 -1.35 -4.06 -18.71
C GLY A 113 -1.41 -5.55 -18.35
N GLU A 114 -0.97 -5.93 -17.15
CA GLU A 114 -0.98 -7.31 -16.67
C GLU A 114 -2.41 -7.72 -16.27
N PRO A 115 -3.01 -8.75 -16.94
CA PRO A 115 -4.40 -9.15 -16.68
C PRO A 115 -4.66 -9.60 -15.24
N ASP A 116 -3.64 -10.09 -14.55
CA ASP A 116 -3.79 -10.56 -13.16
C ASP A 116 -4.11 -9.44 -12.16
N PHE A 117 -3.94 -8.18 -12.55
CA PHE A 117 -4.38 -7.02 -11.75
C PHE A 117 -5.83 -6.60 -12.02
N ALA A 118 -6.53 -7.27 -12.94
CA ALA A 118 -7.95 -7.01 -13.16
C ALA A 118 -8.78 -7.42 -11.93
N VAL A 119 -9.84 -6.65 -11.66
CA VAL A 119 -10.78 -6.99 -10.59
C VAL A 119 -11.42 -8.35 -10.88
N ARG A 120 -11.46 -9.21 -9.87
CA ARG A 120 -12.03 -10.56 -9.96
C ARG A 120 -13.29 -10.67 -9.11
N ASN A 121 -14.21 -11.51 -9.55
CA ASN A 121 -15.38 -11.93 -8.79
C ASN A 121 -16.27 -10.78 -8.27
N GLY A 122 -16.20 -9.59 -8.89
CA GLY A 122 -16.97 -8.41 -8.50
C GLY A 122 -16.59 -7.85 -7.13
N LEU A 123 -15.33 -7.96 -6.74
CA LEU A 123 -14.85 -7.50 -5.41
C LEU A 123 -14.79 -5.98 -5.27
N ASP A 124 -14.88 -5.25 -6.38
CA ASP A 124 -14.90 -3.78 -6.43
C ASP A 124 -16.26 -3.16 -6.11
N ASP A 125 -17.33 -3.94 -6.15
CA ASP A 125 -18.73 -3.47 -5.95
C ASP A 125 -19.45 -4.13 -4.77
N VAL A 126 -18.74 -4.96 -4.00
CA VAL A 126 -19.31 -5.67 -2.84
C VAL A 126 -19.42 -4.75 -1.61
N THR A 127 -20.57 -4.74 -0.96
CA THR A 127 -20.80 -3.96 0.25
C THR A 127 -20.22 -4.66 1.50
N LEU A 128 -19.92 -3.90 2.56
CA LEU A 128 -19.49 -4.49 3.84
C LEU A 128 -20.54 -5.45 4.43
N VAL A 129 -21.82 -5.17 4.22
CA VAL A 129 -22.92 -6.03 4.69
C VAL A 129 -22.89 -7.38 3.96
N GLU A 130 -22.67 -7.37 2.65
CA GLU A 130 -22.53 -8.60 1.86
C GLU A 130 -21.27 -9.38 2.28
N LEU A 131 -20.12 -8.70 2.45
CA LEU A 131 -18.90 -9.34 2.93
C LEU A 131 -19.13 -10.02 4.29
N PHE A 132 -19.82 -9.35 5.19
CA PHE A 132 -20.11 -9.88 6.53
C PHE A 132 -21.07 -11.07 6.50
N ALA A 133 -21.88 -11.20 5.46
CA ALA A 133 -22.82 -12.31 5.27
C ALA A 133 -22.17 -13.55 4.61
N TRP A 134 -20.93 -13.48 4.16
CA TRP A 134 -20.27 -14.62 3.52
C TRP A 134 -19.98 -15.73 4.52
N ASP A 135 -20.36 -16.94 4.14
CA ASP A 135 -19.89 -18.16 4.79
C ASP A 135 -18.50 -18.57 4.28
N ALA A 136 -17.92 -19.61 4.86
CA ALA A 136 -16.60 -20.11 4.49
C ALA A 136 -16.52 -20.53 3.01
N THR A 137 -17.61 -21.04 2.44
CA THR A 137 -17.65 -21.47 1.03
C THR A 137 -17.65 -20.28 0.10
N ALA A 138 -18.47 -19.26 0.38
CA ALA A 138 -18.51 -18.01 -0.36
C ALA A 138 -17.14 -17.29 -0.28
N PHE A 139 -16.54 -17.22 0.90
CA PHE A 139 -15.22 -16.65 1.13
C PHE A 139 -14.17 -17.34 0.25
N ALA A 140 -14.04 -18.66 0.36
CA ALA A 140 -13.04 -19.43 -0.40
C ALA A 140 -13.23 -19.29 -1.93
N THR A 141 -14.50 -19.28 -2.39
CA THR A 141 -14.80 -19.20 -3.82
C THR A 141 -14.51 -17.82 -4.39
N ARG A 142 -14.94 -16.76 -3.68
CA ARG A 142 -14.81 -15.39 -4.16
C ARG A 142 -13.39 -14.85 -4.07
N LEU A 143 -12.60 -15.34 -3.13
CA LEU A 143 -11.20 -14.93 -2.94
C LEU A 143 -10.19 -15.88 -3.57
N ALA A 144 -10.66 -16.92 -4.27
CA ALA A 144 -9.78 -17.86 -4.97
C ALA A 144 -8.80 -17.13 -5.91
N GLY A 145 -7.50 -17.40 -5.74
CA GLY A 145 -6.44 -16.76 -6.52
C GLY A 145 -6.10 -15.33 -6.14
N SER A 146 -6.67 -14.81 -5.05
CA SER A 146 -6.27 -13.53 -4.46
C SER A 146 -5.20 -13.71 -3.39
N ALA A 147 -4.66 -12.60 -2.85
CA ALA A 147 -3.74 -12.62 -1.71
C ALA A 147 -4.45 -12.91 -0.35
N ILE A 148 -5.78 -12.90 -0.34
CA ILE A 148 -6.61 -13.12 0.84
C ILE A 148 -7.08 -14.59 0.81
N HIS A 149 -6.66 -15.40 1.79
CA HIS A 149 -7.07 -16.81 1.92
C HIS A 149 -6.85 -17.34 3.35
#